data_31d0a167aa182f65df6e40cd8e41918d
#
_entry.id   31d0a167aa182f65df6e40cd8e41918d
#
_cell.length_a   1.000
_cell.length_b   1.000
_cell.length_c   1.000
_cell.angle_alpha   90.00
_cell.angle_beta   90.00
_cell.angle_gamma   90.00
#
_symmetry.space_group_name_H-M   'P 1'
#
loop_
_entity.id
_entity.type
_entity.pdbx_description
1 polymer ?
#
loop_
_entity_poly.entity_id
_entity_poly.type
_entity_poly.pdbx_seq_one_letter_code
_entity_poly.pdbx_strand_id
1 'polypeptide(L)'
;DLKAGFDIYQRFIERSKAYYSFADSLLKSPVNLQSNETVIMNREKLPRFKTVAEQRDFWRKQLTYQLIGMTINQDEDKDKDKFLQENADKYNASDLVKNETRSPSQVLDQRLKRQYAQLQRIDSDQIVETLLNAAMAAYDPHSNYFAPVQANEMQIQSTLELVGIGVSIQPDRKNPDYTRIISLVDGGPAARSGQIKPNDLIIGVSTEDKGMVDTVGYSTREVVNLIRGKKGSPVTVRVKAPNTPDSSARNVTLIRDVIKQEESGVNHRVISVKDKNGQAKKIGVLEIPSFYLNYKARRAGEDYRSVSIDTEKALKALNQQNIDGLVVDLRDDPGGSLDEVAKMIGLFVKSGPLVQIRDNRGNIQVYEDEDKGKQLYTGPMTVLINQGSASASEIFAAAIQDYGRGLIVGSTSTGKGSAQIQLDNLALGSATLTQRKFYRITGGSTQNKGVVPDVRLVNIYEGMEFGERSMKNPLAWDTIRAAPYQPAGNYSRETLQSLNALSQQR
;
A
#
# COMPACT_ATOMS: atom_id res chain seq x y z
N ASP A 1 12.40 4.16 27.91
CA ASP A 1 11.76 4.79 29.06
C ASP A 1 10.35 5.24 28.66
N LEU A 2 9.33 4.45 29.04
CA LEU A 2 7.92 4.69 28.69
C LEU A 2 7.44 6.05 29.21
N LYS A 3 7.86 6.45 30.41
CA LYS A 3 7.50 7.75 30.99
C LYS A 3 7.91 8.91 30.08
N ALA A 4 9.11 8.88 29.51
CA ALA A 4 9.55 9.91 28.57
C ALA A 4 8.65 9.98 27.31
N GLY A 5 8.17 8.82 26.82
CA GLY A 5 7.23 8.77 25.71
C GLY A 5 5.91 9.49 26.03
N PHE A 6 5.35 9.22 27.20
CA PHE A 6 4.11 9.89 27.65
C PHE A 6 4.33 11.38 27.90
N ASP A 7 5.46 11.79 28.49
CA ASP A 7 5.80 13.21 28.70
C ASP A 7 5.96 13.95 27.37
N ILE A 8 6.58 13.34 26.39
CA ILE A 8 6.70 13.89 25.02
C ILE A 8 5.33 14.03 24.37
N TYR A 9 4.47 13.00 24.50
CA TYR A 9 3.12 13.02 23.95
C TYR A 9 2.26 14.12 24.61
N GLN A 10 2.30 14.25 25.94
CA GLN A 10 1.60 15.32 26.64
C GLN A 10 1.98 16.70 26.12
N ARG A 11 3.28 16.97 25.95
CA ARG A 11 3.76 18.23 25.38
C ARG A 11 3.33 18.42 23.92
N PHE A 12 3.27 17.34 23.16
CA PHE A 12 2.78 17.39 21.78
C PHE A 12 1.30 17.82 21.73
N ILE A 13 0.45 17.24 22.59
CA ILE A 13 -0.97 17.62 22.69
C ILE A 13 -1.15 19.07 23.12
N GLU A 14 -0.40 19.57 24.10
CA GLU A 14 -0.44 20.96 24.55
C GLU A 14 -0.08 21.93 23.41
N ARG A 15 0.98 21.62 22.65
CA ARG A 15 1.39 22.42 21.50
C ARG A 15 0.40 22.34 20.35
N SER A 16 -0.18 21.18 20.11
CA SER A 16 -1.24 21.00 19.11
C SER A 16 -2.46 21.82 19.48
N LYS A 17 -2.89 21.81 20.75
CA LYS A 17 -3.98 22.68 21.23
C LYS A 17 -3.71 24.14 20.96
N ALA A 18 -2.48 24.62 21.21
CA ALA A 18 -2.10 26.00 20.95
C ALA A 18 -2.19 26.35 19.45
N TYR A 19 -1.73 25.44 18.58
CA TYR A 19 -1.84 25.60 17.12
C TYR A 19 -3.30 25.64 16.64
N TYR A 20 -4.13 24.69 17.08
CA TYR A 20 -5.53 24.62 16.66
C TYR A 20 -6.35 25.80 17.19
N SER A 21 -6.07 26.26 18.42
CA SER A 21 -6.71 27.49 18.96
C SER A 21 -6.30 28.73 18.18
N PHE A 22 -5.03 28.83 17.75
CA PHE A 22 -4.57 29.93 16.89
C PHE A 22 -5.24 29.88 15.52
N ALA A 23 -5.31 28.68 14.91
CA ALA A 23 -5.94 28.49 13.61
C ALA A 23 -7.44 28.83 13.62
N ASP A 24 -8.19 28.34 14.64
CA ASP A 24 -9.61 28.67 14.82
C ASP A 24 -9.82 30.20 14.93
N SER A 25 -8.95 30.89 15.68
CA SER A 25 -9.02 32.35 15.79
C SER A 25 -8.72 33.06 14.47
N LEU A 26 -7.69 32.60 13.72
CA LEU A 26 -7.32 33.16 12.43
C LEU A 26 -8.41 32.99 11.38
N LEU A 27 -9.00 31.79 11.30
CA LEU A 27 -9.98 31.43 10.27
C LEU A 27 -11.37 32.05 10.48
N LYS A 28 -11.66 32.61 11.66
CA LYS A 28 -12.87 33.40 11.94
C LYS A 28 -12.84 34.81 11.36
N SER A 29 -11.67 35.28 10.96
CA SER A 29 -11.47 36.60 10.35
C SER A 29 -11.11 36.47 8.87
N PRO A 30 -11.42 37.46 8.02
CA PRO A 30 -10.96 37.45 6.63
C PRO A 30 -9.44 37.39 6.57
N VAL A 31 -8.90 36.36 5.88
CA VAL A 31 -7.44 36.19 5.65
C VAL A 31 -7.08 36.84 4.33
N ASN A 32 -6.07 37.71 4.33
CA ASN A 32 -5.54 38.27 3.09
C ASN A 32 -4.79 37.19 2.29
N LEU A 33 -5.36 36.80 1.13
CA LEU A 33 -4.78 35.80 0.23
C LEU A 33 -3.86 36.42 -0.83
N GLN A 34 -3.85 37.76 -0.96
CA GLN A 34 -2.99 38.49 -1.90
C GLN A 34 -1.75 38.98 -1.14
N SER A 35 -0.73 38.17 -1.07
CA SER A 35 0.50 38.45 -0.34
C SER A 35 1.71 37.94 -1.13
N ASN A 36 2.81 38.73 -1.15
CA ASN A 36 4.09 38.33 -1.73
C ASN A 36 4.98 37.60 -0.71
N GLU A 37 4.41 37.05 0.35
CA GLU A 37 5.16 36.35 1.39
C GLU A 37 5.62 34.97 0.90
N THR A 38 6.82 34.58 1.32
CA THR A 38 7.34 33.25 1.08
C THR A 38 6.94 32.29 2.20
N VAL A 39 6.62 31.03 1.83
CA VAL A 39 6.28 29.95 2.75
C VAL A 39 7.37 28.91 2.75
N ILE A 40 7.86 28.57 3.93
CA ILE A 40 8.84 27.49 4.11
C ILE A 40 8.09 26.16 4.15
N MET A 41 8.27 25.31 3.13
CA MET A 41 7.57 24.02 3.04
C MET A 41 8.18 22.95 3.94
N ASN A 42 9.50 22.91 4.07
CA ASN A 42 10.21 21.94 4.89
C ASN A 42 11.11 22.65 5.91
N ARG A 43 10.91 22.34 7.20
CA ARG A 43 11.70 22.87 8.31
C ARG A 43 12.61 21.85 8.98
N GLU A 44 12.74 20.66 8.47
CA GLU A 44 13.47 19.58 9.14
C GLU A 44 14.91 19.96 9.51
N LYS A 45 15.57 20.71 8.63
CA LYS A 45 16.96 21.17 8.82
C LYS A 45 17.09 22.59 9.42
N LEU A 46 15.95 23.23 9.76
CA LEU A 46 15.98 24.60 10.29
C LEU A 46 15.98 24.62 11.83
N PRO A 47 16.57 25.64 12.44
CA PRO A 47 16.56 25.79 13.89
C PRO A 47 15.14 25.95 14.43
N ARG A 48 14.95 25.64 15.71
CA ARG A 48 13.67 25.88 16.40
C ARG A 48 13.37 27.39 16.44
N PHE A 49 12.08 27.73 16.52
CA PHE A 49 11.67 29.11 16.72
C PHE A 49 12.23 29.67 18.03
N LYS A 50 12.72 30.90 17.99
CA LYS A 50 13.22 31.59 19.18
C LYS A 50 12.10 32.21 20.01
N THR A 51 11.02 32.61 19.35
CA THR A 51 9.87 33.28 19.99
C THR A 51 8.53 32.68 19.56
N VAL A 52 7.51 32.87 20.38
CA VAL A 52 6.12 32.50 20.05
C VAL A 52 5.61 33.32 18.87
N ALA A 53 6.08 34.56 18.71
CA ALA A 53 5.69 35.42 17.59
C ALA A 53 6.18 34.85 16.25
N GLU A 54 7.46 34.41 16.16
CA GLU A 54 7.99 33.73 14.98
C GLU A 54 7.21 32.43 14.65
N GLN A 55 6.87 31.66 15.67
CA GLN A 55 6.08 30.44 15.50
C GLN A 55 4.67 30.73 14.96
N ARG A 56 3.99 31.74 15.51
CA ARG A 56 2.66 32.14 15.07
C ARG A 56 2.67 32.71 13.66
N ASP A 57 3.70 33.48 13.28
CA ASP A 57 3.83 34.00 11.91
C ASP A 57 4.03 32.84 10.92
N PHE A 58 4.84 31.84 11.28
CA PHE A 58 4.99 30.64 10.48
C PHE A 58 3.65 29.88 10.32
N TRP A 59 2.88 29.69 11.40
CA TRP A 59 1.57 29.04 11.34
C TRP A 59 0.59 29.83 10.46
N ARG A 60 0.57 31.16 10.60
CA ARG A 60 -0.24 32.04 9.76
C ARG A 60 0.07 31.84 8.29
N LYS A 61 1.33 31.87 7.91
CA LYS A 61 1.78 31.68 6.53
C LYS A 61 1.41 30.31 5.97
N GLN A 62 1.57 29.24 6.77
CA GLN A 62 1.16 27.89 6.39
C GLN A 62 -0.36 27.77 6.17
N LEU A 63 -1.17 28.35 7.05
CA LEU A 63 -2.63 28.35 6.92
C LEU A 63 -3.07 29.19 5.71
N THR A 64 -2.46 30.35 5.49
CA THR A 64 -2.73 31.19 4.32
C THR A 64 -2.41 30.45 3.02
N TYR A 65 -1.30 29.75 2.95
CA TYR A 65 -0.92 28.92 1.80
C TYR A 65 -1.95 27.82 1.52
N GLN A 66 -2.41 27.12 2.57
CA GLN A 66 -3.48 26.12 2.42
C GLN A 66 -4.78 26.73 1.90
N LEU A 67 -5.17 27.91 2.43
CA LEU A 67 -6.37 28.63 1.98
C LEU A 67 -6.27 29.04 0.51
N ILE A 68 -5.12 29.55 0.06
CA ILE A 68 -4.87 29.89 -1.35
C ILE A 68 -5.10 28.67 -2.24
N GLY A 69 -4.47 27.52 -1.91
CA GLY A 69 -4.66 26.30 -2.67
C GLY A 69 -6.12 25.83 -2.71
N MET A 70 -6.83 25.90 -1.58
CA MET A 70 -8.25 25.52 -1.52
C MET A 70 -9.14 26.49 -2.32
N THR A 71 -8.83 27.79 -2.35
CA THR A 71 -9.55 28.78 -3.12
C THR A 71 -9.37 28.55 -4.62
N ILE A 72 -8.13 28.33 -5.07
CA ILE A 72 -7.85 28.03 -6.49
C ILE A 72 -8.61 26.78 -6.92
N ASN A 73 -8.52 25.68 -6.17
CA ASN A 73 -9.23 24.44 -6.49
C ASN A 73 -10.76 24.65 -6.54
N GLN A 74 -11.32 25.44 -5.61
CA GLN A 74 -12.76 25.70 -5.59
C GLN A 74 -13.21 26.55 -6.81
N ASP A 75 -12.38 27.47 -7.27
CA ASP A 75 -12.67 28.27 -8.45
C ASP A 75 -12.54 27.44 -9.74
N GLU A 76 -11.52 26.59 -9.83
CA GLU A 76 -11.39 25.62 -10.94
C GLU A 76 -12.58 24.65 -11.01
N ASP A 77 -13.09 24.18 -9.86
CA ASP A 77 -14.27 23.31 -9.81
C ASP A 77 -15.53 24.06 -10.30
N LYS A 78 -15.70 25.35 -9.94
CA LYS A 78 -16.80 26.17 -10.43
C LYS A 78 -16.74 26.39 -11.94
N ASP A 79 -15.55 26.67 -12.47
CA ASP A 79 -15.34 26.84 -13.92
C ASP A 79 -15.62 25.54 -14.67
N LYS A 80 -15.19 24.40 -14.12
CA LYS A 80 -15.49 23.07 -14.66
C LYS A 80 -16.98 22.77 -14.66
N ASP A 81 -17.68 23.07 -13.56
CA ASP A 81 -19.13 22.85 -13.48
C ASP A 81 -19.89 23.74 -14.46
N LYS A 82 -19.46 25.01 -14.61
CA LYS A 82 -20.03 25.92 -15.63
C LYS A 82 -19.82 25.37 -17.04
N PHE A 83 -18.62 24.90 -17.35
CA PHE A 83 -18.31 24.26 -18.64
C PHE A 83 -19.17 23.02 -18.88
N LEU A 84 -19.35 22.15 -17.87
CA LEU A 84 -20.19 20.95 -17.97
C LEU A 84 -21.68 21.29 -18.14
N GLN A 85 -22.17 22.33 -17.44
CA GLN A 85 -23.54 22.81 -17.61
C GLN A 85 -23.78 23.39 -19.01
N GLU A 86 -22.86 24.19 -19.55
CA GLU A 86 -22.94 24.76 -20.89
C GLU A 86 -22.82 23.68 -22.00
N ASN A 87 -22.31 22.50 -21.70
CA ASN A 87 -22.14 21.37 -22.62
C ASN A 87 -22.91 20.12 -22.16
N ALA A 88 -24.03 20.28 -21.46
CA ALA A 88 -24.80 19.18 -20.87
C ALA A 88 -25.26 18.11 -21.89
N ASP A 89 -25.39 18.48 -23.16
CA ASP A 89 -25.75 17.56 -24.25
C ASP A 89 -24.63 16.54 -24.56
N LYS A 90 -23.41 16.80 -24.13
CA LYS A 90 -22.21 15.96 -24.42
C LYS A 90 -21.72 15.16 -23.23
N TYR A 91 -22.11 15.51 -22.01
CA TYR A 91 -21.63 14.93 -20.77
C TYR A 91 -22.78 14.44 -19.89
N ASN A 92 -22.59 13.35 -19.17
CA ASN A 92 -23.62 12.82 -18.26
C ASN A 92 -23.79 13.73 -17.02
N ALA A 93 -25.02 13.92 -16.57
CA ALA A 93 -25.33 14.69 -15.35
C ALA A 93 -24.67 14.14 -14.07
N SER A 94 -24.22 12.87 -14.08
CA SER A 94 -23.44 12.24 -13.00
C SER A 94 -22.04 12.84 -12.84
N ASP A 95 -21.52 13.51 -13.85
CA ASP A 95 -20.19 14.13 -13.86
C ASP A 95 -20.20 15.52 -13.21
N LEU A 96 -21.40 16.06 -12.97
CA LEU A 96 -21.60 17.30 -12.20
C LEU A 96 -21.33 17.04 -10.72
N VAL A 97 -20.13 17.35 -10.28
CA VAL A 97 -19.80 17.41 -8.85
C VAL A 97 -20.56 18.60 -8.26
N LYS A 98 -21.54 18.37 -7.36
CA LYS A 98 -22.18 19.46 -6.64
C LYS A 98 -21.13 20.21 -5.84
N ASN A 99 -20.91 21.46 -6.19
CA ASN A 99 -19.92 22.34 -5.57
C ASN A 99 -20.04 22.36 -4.04
N GLU A 100 -18.88 22.39 -3.40
CA GLU A 100 -18.75 22.68 -1.97
C GLU A 100 -19.32 24.09 -1.69
N THR A 101 -20.39 24.17 -0.90
CA THR A 101 -21.07 25.44 -0.57
C THR A 101 -20.39 26.23 0.54
N ARG A 102 -19.49 25.56 1.30
CA ARG A 102 -18.73 26.16 2.40
C ARG A 102 -17.54 26.95 1.85
N SER A 103 -17.19 28.04 2.53
CA SER A 103 -15.96 28.78 2.19
C SER A 103 -14.71 27.95 2.48
N PRO A 104 -13.58 28.19 1.78
CA PRO A 104 -12.30 27.55 2.07
C PRO A 104 -11.91 27.63 3.55
N SER A 105 -12.17 28.75 4.22
CA SER A 105 -11.90 28.91 5.65
C SER A 105 -12.75 27.97 6.50
N GLN A 106 -14.04 27.79 6.18
CA GLN A 106 -14.91 26.85 6.89
C GLN A 106 -14.50 25.40 6.69
N VAL A 107 -14.10 25.03 5.47
CA VAL A 107 -13.62 23.68 5.16
C VAL A 107 -12.32 23.40 5.89
N LEU A 108 -11.37 24.36 5.89
CA LEU A 108 -10.11 24.23 6.60
C LEU A 108 -10.31 24.14 8.12
N ASP A 109 -11.15 24.98 8.69
CA ASP A 109 -11.50 24.96 10.11
C ASP A 109 -12.05 23.60 10.55
N GLN A 110 -13.03 23.07 9.82
CA GLN A 110 -13.58 21.73 10.11
C GLN A 110 -12.53 20.62 9.97
N ARG A 111 -11.66 20.70 8.95
CA ARG A 111 -10.56 19.75 8.77
C ARG A 111 -9.60 19.76 9.96
N LEU A 112 -9.23 20.95 10.42
CA LEU A 112 -8.34 21.10 11.56
C LEU A 112 -8.99 20.63 12.87
N LYS A 113 -10.27 20.90 13.10
CA LYS A 113 -11.04 20.40 14.25
C LYS A 113 -11.07 18.86 14.27
N ARG A 114 -11.33 18.23 13.12
CA ARG A 114 -11.27 16.75 13.03
C ARG A 114 -9.87 16.21 13.34
N GLN A 115 -8.83 16.81 12.78
CA GLN A 115 -7.46 16.40 13.06
C GLN A 115 -7.13 16.49 14.56
N TYR A 116 -7.54 17.58 15.21
CA TYR A 116 -7.32 17.73 16.65
C TYR A 116 -8.12 16.71 17.47
N ALA A 117 -9.37 16.46 17.12
CA ALA A 117 -10.18 15.42 17.76
C ALA A 117 -9.57 14.01 17.59
N GLN A 118 -8.97 13.71 16.44
CA GLN A 118 -8.23 12.45 16.23
C GLN A 118 -7.01 12.36 17.13
N LEU A 119 -6.22 13.42 17.28
CA LEU A 119 -5.08 13.43 18.20
C LEU A 119 -5.49 13.18 19.65
N GLN A 120 -6.64 13.67 20.06
CA GLN A 120 -7.15 13.45 21.43
C GLN A 120 -7.63 12.01 21.69
N ARG A 121 -7.86 11.21 20.63
CA ARG A 121 -8.26 9.80 20.73
C ARG A 121 -7.10 8.81 20.68
N ILE A 122 -5.86 9.29 20.53
CA ILE A 122 -4.67 8.44 20.60
C ILE A 122 -4.59 7.81 21.98
N ASP A 123 -4.56 6.49 22.03
CA ASP A 123 -4.50 5.71 23.26
C ASP A 123 -3.05 5.39 23.70
N SER A 124 -2.93 4.74 24.86
CA SER A 124 -1.63 4.35 25.42
C SER A 124 -0.85 3.41 24.51
N ASP A 125 -1.53 2.49 23.81
CA ASP A 125 -0.89 1.49 22.97
C ASP A 125 -0.26 2.15 21.75
N GLN A 126 -0.94 3.14 21.14
CA GLN A 126 -0.42 3.94 20.04
C GLN A 126 0.78 4.82 20.46
N ILE A 127 0.79 5.33 21.70
CA ILE A 127 1.93 6.09 22.24
C ILE A 127 3.15 5.16 22.38
N VAL A 128 2.95 3.98 22.97
CA VAL A 128 4.00 2.96 23.14
C VAL A 128 4.51 2.50 21.78
N GLU A 129 3.62 2.22 20.82
CA GLU A 129 3.98 1.85 19.46
C GLU A 129 4.86 2.92 18.80
N THR A 130 4.45 4.19 18.90
CA THR A 130 5.22 5.32 18.33
C THR A 130 6.63 5.41 18.94
N LEU A 131 6.75 5.24 20.26
CA LEU A 131 8.03 5.28 20.95
C LEU A 131 8.94 4.12 20.56
N LEU A 132 8.40 2.89 20.53
CA LEU A 132 9.16 1.69 20.15
C LEU A 132 9.62 1.78 18.69
N ASN A 133 8.75 2.21 17.78
CA ASN A 133 9.09 2.37 16.39
C ASN A 133 10.12 3.48 16.16
N ALA A 134 10.09 4.57 16.92
CA ALA A 134 11.14 5.59 16.87
C ALA A 134 12.51 5.04 17.31
N ALA A 135 12.53 4.16 18.31
CA ALA A 135 13.76 3.49 18.73
C ALA A 135 14.25 2.46 17.70
N MET A 136 13.36 1.65 17.15
CA MET A 136 13.69 0.66 16.10
C MET A 136 14.20 1.31 14.82
N ALA A 137 13.61 2.42 14.39
CA ALA A 137 14.03 3.19 13.22
C ALA A 137 15.47 3.77 13.34
N ALA A 138 16.02 3.82 14.55
CA ALA A 138 17.43 4.18 14.74
C ALA A 138 18.40 3.07 14.29
N TYR A 139 17.94 1.84 14.18
CA TYR A 139 18.74 0.69 13.74
C TYR A 139 18.59 0.44 12.24
N ASP A 140 17.36 0.31 11.74
CA ASP A 140 17.06 0.12 10.34
C ASP A 140 15.59 0.54 10.04
N PRO A 141 15.25 0.81 8.75
CA PRO A 141 13.92 1.31 8.41
C PRO A 141 12.81 0.24 8.40
N HIS A 142 13.11 -1.04 8.63
CA HIS A 142 12.18 -2.16 8.47
C HIS A 142 11.88 -2.92 9.76
N SER A 143 12.65 -2.66 10.83
CA SER A 143 12.32 -3.17 12.16
C SER A 143 11.20 -2.35 12.75
N ASN A 144 10.08 -3.00 13.09
CA ASN A 144 8.89 -2.32 13.59
C ASN A 144 8.21 -3.13 14.68
N TYR A 145 7.62 -2.42 15.63
CA TYR A 145 6.64 -2.94 16.57
C TYR A 145 5.23 -2.61 16.07
N PHE A 146 4.31 -3.53 16.22
CA PHE A 146 2.90 -3.39 15.86
C PHE A 146 2.05 -3.64 17.09
N ALA A 147 1.28 -2.65 17.52
CA ALA A 147 0.25 -2.82 18.51
C ALA A 147 -0.78 -3.87 18.05
N PRO A 148 -1.58 -4.49 18.93
CA PRO A 148 -2.45 -5.62 18.56
C PRO A 148 -3.34 -5.38 17.36
N VAL A 149 -3.86 -4.16 17.20
CA VAL A 149 -4.71 -3.79 16.05
C VAL A 149 -3.92 -3.82 14.75
N GLN A 150 -2.72 -3.22 14.72
CA GLN A 150 -1.85 -3.17 13.54
C GLN A 150 -1.27 -4.55 13.19
N ALA A 151 -0.95 -5.36 14.21
CA ALA A 151 -0.53 -6.74 14.03
C ALA A 151 -1.59 -7.58 13.30
N ASN A 152 -2.87 -7.38 13.65
CA ASN A 152 -3.99 -8.03 12.97
C ASN A 152 -4.16 -7.53 11.52
N GLU A 153 -3.99 -6.23 11.26
CA GLU A 153 -4.03 -5.68 9.89
C GLU A 153 -2.92 -6.25 9.00
N MET A 154 -1.69 -6.34 9.53
CA MET A 154 -0.56 -6.93 8.82
C MET A 154 -0.82 -8.40 8.46
N GLN A 155 -1.42 -9.15 9.39
CA GLN A 155 -1.82 -10.53 9.13
C GLN A 155 -2.86 -10.63 8.01
N ILE A 156 -3.88 -9.77 8.00
CA ILE A 156 -4.91 -9.73 6.94
C ILE A 156 -4.28 -9.49 5.57
N GLN A 157 -3.34 -8.54 5.47
CA GLN A 157 -2.64 -8.24 4.23
C GLN A 157 -1.80 -9.43 3.72
N SER A 158 -1.18 -10.17 4.63
CA SER A 158 -0.35 -11.32 4.28
C SER A 158 -1.14 -12.56 3.86
N THR A 159 -2.36 -12.73 4.38
CA THR A 159 -3.21 -13.91 4.12
C THR A 159 -4.25 -13.70 3.03
N LEU A 160 -4.52 -12.45 2.63
CA LEU A 160 -5.66 -12.03 1.80
C LEU A 160 -7.03 -12.49 2.36
N GLU A 161 -7.09 -12.77 3.65
CA GLU A 161 -8.30 -13.14 4.37
C GLU A 161 -8.67 -12.04 5.36
N LEU A 162 -9.82 -11.46 5.16
CA LEU A 162 -10.39 -10.44 6.02
C LEU A 162 -11.59 -11.01 6.75
N VAL A 163 -11.64 -10.92 8.07
CA VAL A 163 -12.86 -11.25 8.83
C VAL A 163 -13.64 -9.96 9.08
N GLY A 164 -14.85 -9.91 8.54
CA GLY A 164 -15.71 -8.74 8.61
C GLY A 164 -17.09 -8.97 8.03
N ILE A 165 -17.70 -7.90 7.53
CA ILE A 165 -19.05 -7.94 6.97
C ILE A 165 -19.10 -7.83 5.43
N GLY A 166 -17.96 -7.62 4.76
CA GLY A 166 -17.87 -7.54 3.30
C GLY A 166 -18.41 -6.23 2.73
N VAL A 167 -17.94 -5.10 3.25
CA VAL A 167 -18.23 -3.76 2.72
C VAL A 167 -16.94 -3.02 2.38
N SER A 168 -16.94 -2.29 1.26
CA SER A 168 -15.93 -1.28 0.96
C SER A 168 -16.43 0.08 1.41
N ILE A 169 -15.63 0.83 2.16
CA ILE A 169 -16.03 2.11 2.75
C ILE A 169 -15.01 3.21 2.49
N GLN A 170 -15.51 4.45 2.42
CA GLN A 170 -14.68 5.65 2.33
C GLN A 170 -15.37 6.83 3.04
N PRO A 171 -14.67 7.95 3.32
CA PRO A 171 -15.32 9.15 3.80
C PRO A 171 -16.37 9.63 2.81
N ASP A 172 -17.51 10.11 3.29
CA ASP A 172 -18.53 10.69 2.42
C ASP A 172 -18.02 12.00 1.79
N ARG A 173 -18.16 12.13 0.46
CA ARG A 173 -17.66 13.29 -0.28
C ARG A 173 -18.35 14.60 0.14
N LYS A 174 -19.64 14.54 0.51
CA LYS A 174 -20.44 15.73 0.90
C LYS A 174 -20.21 16.12 2.36
N ASN A 175 -20.10 15.14 3.23
CA ASN A 175 -19.81 15.34 4.65
C ASN A 175 -18.81 14.30 5.13
N PRO A 176 -17.49 14.62 5.12
CA PRO A 176 -16.43 13.69 5.49
C PRO A 176 -16.48 13.17 6.93
N ASP A 177 -17.41 13.70 7.77
CA ASP A 177 -17.66 13.16 9.10
C ASP A 177 -18.42 11.82 9.07
N TYR A 178 -19.05 11.49 7.95
CA TYR A 178 -19.72 10.22 7.74
C TYR A 178 -18.85 9.27 6.93
N THR A 179 -18.98 7.99 7.22
CA THR A 179 -18.38 6.90 6.42
C THR A 179 -19.43 6.32 5.48
N ARG A 180 -19.14 6.38 4.16
CA ARG A 180 -20.04 5.87 3.10
C ARG A 180 -19.65 4.47 2.69
N ILE A 181 -20.64 3.60 2.50
CA ILE A 181 -20.48 2.28 1.88
C ILE A 181 -20.44 2.47 0.35
N ILE A 182 -19.37 2.05 -0.29
CA ILE A 182 -19.15 2.17 -1.74
C ILE A 182 -19.69 0.95 -2.46
N SER A 183 -19.31 -0.24 -1.99
CA SER A 183 -19.71 -1.51 -2.57
C SER A 183 -19.84 -2.60 -1.51
N LEU A 184 -20.50 -3.66 -1.86
CA LEU A 184 -20.61 -4.88 -1.07
C LEU A 184 -19.82 -5.98 -1.78
N VAL A 185 -19.16 -6.83 -1.00
CA VAL A 185 -18.50 -8.03 -1.53
C VAL A 185 -19.55 -9.10 -1.75
N ASP A 186 -19.62 -9.65 -2.96
CA ASP A 186 -20.56 -10.68 -3.31
C ASP A 186 -20.44 -11.90 -2.38
N GLY A 187 -21.56 -12.42 -1.94
CA GLY A 187 -21.59 -13.51 -0.97
C GLY A 187 -21.11 -13.14 0.45
N GLY A 188 -20.72 -11.89 0.71
CA GLY A 188 -20.36 -11.42 2.05
C GLY A 188 -21.60 -11.24 2.97
N PRO A 189 -21.41 -11.16 4.31
CA PRO A 189 -22.52 -11.02 5.26
C PRO A 189 -23.44 -9.84 4.96
N ALA A 190 -22.88 -8.67 4.61
CA ALA A 190 -23.67 -7.48 4.27
C ALA A 190 -24.53 -7.69 3.02
N ALA A 191 -23.96 -8.28 1.96
CA ALA A 191 -24.67 -8.60 0.73
C ALA A 191 -25.78 -9.64 0.97
N ARG A 192 -25.47 -10.74 1.68
CA ARG A 192 -26.45 -11.79 2.04
C ARG A 192 -27.61 -11.26 2.87
N SER A 193 -27.38 -10.25 3.71
CA SER A 193 -28.44 -9.68 4.55
C SER A 193 -29.52 -8.95 3.75
N GLY A 194 -29.18 -8.39 2.59
CA GLY A 194 -30.05 -7.52 1.80
C GLY A 194 -30.46 -6.20 2.49
N GLN A 195 -30.00 -5.98 3.73
CA GLN A 195 -30.38 -4.83 4.55
C GLN A 195 -29.42 -3.64 4.43
N ILE A 196 -28.20 -3.86 3.97
CA ILE A 196 -27.19 -2.82 3.70
C ILE A 196 -27.11 -2.62 2.19
N LYS A 197 -27.02 -1.36 1.77
CA LYS A 197 -26.96 -1.00 0.35
C LYS A 197 -25.73 -0.13 0.05
N PRO A 198 -25.18 -0.16 -1.17
CA PRO A 198 -24.24 0.86 -1.62
C PRO A 198 -24.82 2.26 -1.42
N ASN A 199 -23.98 3.20 -1.05
CA ASN A 199 -24.26 4.57 -0.65
C ASN A 199 -24.86 4.75 0.76
N ASP A 200 -25.23 3.74 1.51
CA ASP A 200 -25.59 3.91 2.92
C ASP A 200 -24.45 4.58 3.69
N LEU A 201 -24.79 5.41 4.67
CA LEU A 201 -23.86 6.07 5.58
C LEU A 201 -23.83 5.32 6.91
N ILE A 202 -22.66 4.94 7.36
CA ILE A 202 -22.45 4.35 8.68
C ILE A 202 -22.34 5.47 9.69
N ILE A 203 -23.18 5.45 10.72
CA ILE A 203 -23.21 6.44 11.80
C ILE A 203 -23.00 5.82 13.19
N GLY A 204 -22.89 4.49 13.27
CA GLY A 204 -22.60 3.81 14.52
C GLY A 204 -22.26 2.36 14.31
N VAL A 205 -21.45 1.79 15.21
CA VAL A 205 -21.09 0.38 15.24
C VAL A 205 -21.16 -0.11 16.68
N SER A 206 -21.87 -1.21 16.92
CA SER A 206 -21.92 -1.86 18.23
C SER A 206 -20.96 -3.04 18.26
N THR A 207 -20.12 -3.08 19.30
CA THR A 207 -19.25 -4.21 19.63
C THR A 207 -19.69 -4.84 20.94
N GLU A 208 -19.32 -6.11 21.16
CA GLU A 208 -19.66 -6.84 22.40
C GLU A 208 -19.19 -6.08 23.65
N ASP A 209 -18.03 -5.42 23.58
CA ASP A 209 -17.38 -4.80 24.74
C ASP A 209 -17.82 -3.35 25.00
N LYS A 210 -18.24 -2.61 23.95
CA LYS A 210 -18.44 -1.14 24.02
C LYS A 210 -19.87 -0.68 23.76
N GLY A 211 -20.81 -1.60 23.46
CA GLY A 211 -22.14 -1.21 23.04
C GLY A 211 -22.13 -0.43 21.70
N MET A 212 -23.13 0.45 21.50
CA MET A 212 -23.22 1.26 20.28
C MET A 212 -22.30 2.48 20.37
N VAL A 213 -21.25 2.49 19.59
CA VAL A 213 -20.30 3.60 19.44
C VAL A 213 -20.78 4.49 18.29
N ASP A 214 -20.94 5.77 18.53
CA ASP A 214 -21.17 6.77 17.49
C ASP A 214 -19.89 6.93 16.66
N THR A 215 -20.00 6.76 15.34
CA THR A 215 -18.86 6.81 14.42
C THR A 215 -18.77 8.10 13.61
N VAL A 216 -19.64 9.06 13.87
CA VAL A 216 -19.58 10.38 13.21
C VAL A 216 -18.27 11.09 13.60
N GLY A 217 -17.52 11.54 12.60
CA GLY A 217 -16.19 12.16 12.79
C GLY A 217 -15.04 11.18 13.04
N TYR A 218 -15.30 9.87 12.97
CA TYR A 218 -14.24 8.86 12.99
C TYR A 218 -13.57 8.76 11.61
N SER A 219 -12.27 8.45 11.61
CA SER A 219 -11.59 8.06 10.37
C SER A 219 -12.12 6.72 9.87
N THR A 220 -12.05 6.48 8.57
CA THR A 220 -12.42 5.19 7.96
C THR A 220 -11.74 4.00 8.66
N ARG A 221 -10.47 4.17 9.07
CA ARG A 221 -9.70 3.15 9.79
C ARG A 221 -10.30 2.82 11.15
N GLU A 222 -10.69 3.83 11.92
CA GLU A 222 -11.36 3.62 13.22
C GLU A 222 -12.69 2.87 13.03
N VAL A 223 -13.48 3.23 12.02
CA VAL A 223 -14.75 2.54 11.70
C VAL A 223 -14.49 1.09 11.27
N VAL A 224 -13.49 0.84 10.42
CA VAL A 224 -13.08 -0.51 10.02
C VAL A 224 -12.70 -1.36 11.23
N ASN A 225 -11.95 -0.81 12.18
CA ASN A 225 -11.52 -1.53 13.38
C ASN A 225 -12.69 -1.93 14.28
N LEU A 226 -13.75 -1.13 14.34
CA LEU A 226 -14.98 -1.49 15.07
C LEU A 226 -15.78 -2.58 14.35
N ILE A 227 -15.81 -2.54 13.00
CA ILE A 227 -16.56 -3.51 12.18
C ILE A 227 -15.87 -4.87 12.16
N ARG A 228 -14.54 -4.93 12.08
CA ARG A 228 -13.74 -6.15 12.09
C ARG A 228 -13.81 -6.84 13.45
N GLY A 229 -13.47 -8.13 13.49
CA GLY A 229 -13.43 -8.88 14.73
C GLY A 229 -13.33 -10.38 14.49
N LYS A 230 -13.63 -11.18 15.50
CA LYS A 230 -13.53 -12.64 15.45
C LYS A 230 -14.58 -13.24 14.50
N LYS A 231 -14.18 -14.20 13.66
CA LYS A 231 -15.12 -14.97 12.82
C LYS A 231 -16.25 -15.57 13.67
N GLY A 232 -17.48 -15.45 13.19
CA GLY A 232 -18.68 -15.95 13.87
C GLY A 232 -19.23 -15.03 14.95
N SER A 233 -18.54 -13.92 15.31
CA SER A 233 -19.05 -12.96 16.28
C SER A 233 -20.02 -11.97 15.65
N PRO A 234 -21.06 -11.49 16.39
CA PRO A 234 -22.00 -10.50 15.89
C PRO A 234 -21.38 -9.10 15.87
N VAL A 235 -21.84 -8.26 14.95
CA VAL A 235 -21.63 -6.81 14.92
C VAL A 235 -22.90 -6.13 14.46
N THR A 236 -23.31 -5.09 15.14
CA THR A 236 -24.45 -4.27 14.72
C THR A 236 -23.95 -2.97 14.12
N VAL A 237 -24.32 -2.71 12.87
CA VAL A 237 -23.99 -1.46 12.17
C VAL A 237 -25.23 -0.61 12.08
N ARG A 238 -25.15 0.63 12.56
CA ARG A 238 -26.20 1.63 12.41
C ARG A 238 -25.97 2.39 11.12
N VAL A 239 -26.90 2.25 10.18
CA VAL A 239 -26.80 2.85 8.85
C VAL A 239 -28.03 3.70 8.52
N LYS A 240 -27.82 4.71 7.70
CA LYS A 240 -28.90 5.56 7.14
C LYS A 240 -28.71 5.78 5.65
N ALA A 241 -29.79 6.05 4.94
CA ALA A 241 -29.71 6.47 3.55
C ALA A 241 -29.08 7.88 3.42
N PRO A 242 -28.42 8.20 2.29
CA PRO A 242 -27.92 9.55 2.04
C PRO A 242 -29.04 10.59 2.10
N ASN A 243 -28.73 11.78 2.59
CA ASN A 243 -29.66 12.92 2.68
C ASN A 243 -30.90 12.68 3.56
N THR A 244 -30.88 11.69 4.45
CA THR A 244 -31.93 11.47 5.46
C THR A 244 -31.42 11.91 6.84
N PRO A 245 -32.31 12.29 7.78
CA PRO A 245 -31.90 12.62 9.14
C PRO A 245 -31.34 11.40 9.89
N ASP A 246 -30.52 11.62 10.90
CA ASP A 246 -29.92 10.53 11.70
C ASP A 246 -30.99 9.70 12.45
N SER A 247 -32.14 10.31 12.75
CA SER A 247 -33.30 9.62 13.34
C SER A 247 -33.91 8.54 12.44
N SER A 248 -33.63 8.54 11.14
CA SER A 248 -34.09 7.51 10.19
C SER A 248 -33.15 6.30 10.11
N ALA A 249 -32.07 6.30 10.89
CA ALA A 249 -31.10 5.24 10.89
C ALA A 249 -31.69 3.91 11.39
N ARG A 250 -31.23 2.83 10.79
CA ARG A 250 -31.58 1.46 11.16
C ARG A 250 -30.37 0.70 11.68
N ASN A 251 -30.58 -0.17 12.62
CA ASN A 251 -29.57 -1.09 13.12
C ASN A 251 -29.63 -2.38 12.33
N VAL A 252 -28.51 -2.84 11.81
CA VAL A 252 -28.37 -4.09 11.09
C VAL A 252 -27.33 -4.96 11.80
N THR A 253 -27.76 -6.08 12.35
CA THR A 253 -26.87 -7.05 13.02
C THR A 253 -26.43 -8.10 12.01
N LEU A 254 -25.12 -8.28 11.89
CA LEU A 254 -24.48 -9.21 10.96
C LEU A 254 -23.51 -10.12 11.73
N ILE A 255 -23.34 -11.34 11.25
CA ILE A 255 -22.31 -12.25 11.77
C ILE A 255 -21.07 -12.11 10.90
N ARG A 256 -19.94 -11.81 11.53
CA ARG A 256 -18.65 -11.69 10.85
C ARG A 256 -18.23 -13.01 10.22
N ASP A 257 -17.76 -12.95 9.00
CA ASP A 257 -17.31 -14.11 8.24
C ASP A 257 -16.02 -13.78 7.49
N VAL A 258 -15.35 -14.81 6.95
CA VAL A 258 -14.19 -14.64 6.09
C VAL A 258 -14.63 -14.03 4.76
N ILE A 259 -14.06 -12.88 4.44
CA ILE A 259 -14.24 -12.18 3.17
C ILE A 259 -13.02 -12.49 2.31
N LYS A 260 -13.23 -13.29 1.26
CA LYS A 260 -12.16 -13.62 0.31
C LYS A 260 -11.94 -12.44 -0.62
N GLN A 261 -10.73 -11.93 -0.63
CA GLN A 261 -10.31 -10.86 -1.55
C GLN A 261 -9.77 -11.50 -2.84
N GLU A 262 -10.67 -12.06 -3.66
CA GLU A 262 -10.29 -12.76 -4.90
C GLU A 262 -9.57 -11.82 -5.88
N GLU A 263 -10.02 -10.57 -5.99
CA GLU A 263 -9.43 -9.53 -6.84
C GLU A 263 -8.02 -9.09 -6.40
N SER A 264 -7.64 -9.35 -5.15
CA SER A 264 -6.33 -8.99 -4.60
C SER A 264 -5.27 -10.09 -4.79
N GLY A 265 -5.60 -11.19 -5.46
CA GLY A 265 -4.68 -12.28 -5.77
C GLY A 265 -4.08 -12.18 -7.17
N VAL A 266 -3.43 -13.27 -7.60
CA VAL A 266 -2.90 -13.40 -8.96
C VAL A 266 -4.03 -13.30 -9.97
N ASN A 267 -3.87 -12.40 -10.95
CA ASN A 267 -4.76 -12.24 -12.08
C ASN A 267 -4.05 -12.61 -13.38
N HIS A 268 -4.80 -13.10 -14.37
CA HIS A 268 -4.24 -13.40 -15.69
C HIS A 268 -5.22 -13.10 -16.80
N ARG A 269 -4.68 -12.70 -17.95
CA ARG A 269 -5.44 -12.48 -19.16
C ARG A 269 -4.57 -12.75 -20.39
N VAL A 270 -5.20 -12.92 -21.54
CA VAL A 270 -4.50 -13.01 -22.84
C VAL A 270 -4.85 -11.78 -23.67
N ILE A 271 -3.81 -11.15 -24.22
CA ILE A 271 -3.95 -10.04 -25.17
C ILE A 271 -3.43 -10.47 -26.54
N SER A 272 -4.02 -9.94 -27.60
CA SER A 272 -3.53 -10.15 -28.97
C SER A 272 -2.75 -8.93 -29.43
N VAL A 273 -1.51 -9.15 -29.86
CA VAL A 273 -0.64 -8.10 -30.42
C VAL A 273 -0.19 -8.51 -31.82
N LYS A 274 0.06 -7.56 -32.71
CA LYS A 274 0.63 -7.84 -34.03
C LYS A 274 2.16 -7.75 -33.95
N ASP A 275 2.86 -8.76 -34.44
CA ASP A 275 4.30 -8.70 -34.62
C ASP A 275 4.70 -7.77 -35.77
N LYS A 276 6.02 -7.59 -36.03
CA LYS A 276 6.55 -6.73 -37.10
C LYS A 276 6.08 -7.10 -38.50
N ASN A 277 5.60 -8.33 -38.69
CA ASN A 277 5.10 -8.85 -39.98
C ASN A 277 3.56 -8.76 -40.03
N GLY A 278 2.89 -8.16 -39.05
CA GLY A 278 1.44 -8.05 -38.95
C GLY A 278 0.75 -9.34 -38.43
N GLN A 279 1.50 -10.38 -38.09
CA GLN A 279 0.94 -11.63 -37.59
C GLN A 279 0.46 -11.46 -36.13
N ALA A 280 -0.78 -11.90 -35.87
CA ALA A 280 -1.31 -11.88 -34.52
C ALA A 280 -0.57 -12.87 -33.60
N LYS A 281 -0.14 -12.39 -32.42
CA LYS A 281 0.50 -13.15 -31.35
C LYS A 281 -0.32 -13.05 -30.07
N LYS A 282 -0.48 -14.16 -29.38
CA LYS A 282 -1.17 -14.24 -28.09
C LYS A 282 -0.17 -14.05 -26.97
N ILE A 283 -0.31 -13.00 -26.20
CA ILE A 283 0.56 -12.73 -25.04
C ILE A 283 -0.25 -12.95 -23.77
N GLY A 284 0.19 -13.90 -22.94
CA GLY A 284 -0.30 -14.05 -21.58
C GLY A 284 0.22 -12.90 -20.72
N VAL A 285 -0.65 -12.30 -19.91
CA VAL A 285 -0.27 -11.33 -18.88
C VAL A 285 -0.64 -11.92 -17.55
N LEU A 286 0.33 -12.01 -16.65
CA LEU A 286 0.21 -12.52 -15.29
C LEU A 286 0.51 -11.38 -14.33
N GLU A 287 -0.49 -10.89 -13.62
CA GLU A 287 -0.39 -9.79 -12.67
C GLU A 287 -0.25 -10.34 -11.26
N ILE A 288 0.79 -9.96 -10.54
CA ILE A 288 1.11 -10.44 -9.20
C ILE A 288 1.19 -9.24 -8.26
N PRO A 289 0.18 -9.05 -7.40
CA PRO A 289 0.09 -7.88 -6.53
C PRO A 289 0.98 -7.97 -5.29
N SER A 290 1.33 -9.21 -4.84
CA SER A 290 2.21 -9.47 -3.71
C SER A 290 2.56 -10.95 -3.61
N PHE A 291 3.60 -11.30 -2.84
CA PHE A 291 3.97 -12.69 -2.53
C PHE A 291 3.26 -13.18 -1.27
N TYR A 292 1.92 -13.25 -1.32
CA TYR A 292 1.07 -13.63 -0.21
C TYR A 292 1.12 -15.12 0.13
N LEU A 293 0.92 -15.44 1.42
CA LEU A 293 0.83 -16.79 1.96
C LEU A 293 -0.01 -16.80 3.23
N ASN A 294 -1.03 -17.66 3.29
CA ASN A 294 -1.73 -17.92 4.54
C ASN A 294 -0.94 -18.91 5.42
N TYR A 295 0.00 -18.36 6.21
CA TYR A 295 0.86 -19.13 7.10
C TYR A 295 0.09 -19.94 8.15
N LYS A 296 -1.04 -19.41 8.66
CA LYS A 296 -1.82 -20.07 9.70
C LYS A 296 -2.49 -21.32 9.17
N ALA A 297 -3.20 -21.21 8.06
CA ALA A 297 -3.85 -22.35 7.41
C ALA A 297 -2.81 -23.40 6.97
N ARG A 298 -1.67 -22.97 6.38
CA ARG A 298 -0.56 -23.87 6.03
C ARG A 298 -0.02 -24.65 7.24
N ARG A 299 0.20 -23.98 8.38
CA ARG A 299 0.65 -24.64 9.61
C ARG A 299 -0.38 -25.59 10.20
N ALA A 300 -1.67 -25.26 10.07
CA ALA A 300 -2.77 -26.10 10.52
C ALA A 300 -3.01 -27.32 9.61
N GLY A 301 -2.35 -27.40 8.45
CA GLY A 301 -2.61 -28.45 7.44
C GLY A 301 -3.95 -28.28 6.74
N GLU A 302 -4.53 -27.10 6.78
CA GLU A 302 -5.77 -26.71 6.12
C GLU A 302 -5.49 -26.29 4.66
N ASP A 303 -6.54 -26.23 3.83
CA ASP A 303 -6.44 -25.61 2.51
C ASP A 303 -6.05 -24.15 2.66
N TYR A 304 -5.00 -23.74 1.97
CA TYR A 304 -4.51 -22.38 2.03
C TYR A 304 -4.28 -21.78 0.65
N ARG A 305 -4.40 -20.48 0.59
CA ARG A 305 -4.12 -19.68 -0.59
C ARG A 305 -2.68 -19.16 -0.54
N SER A 306 -1.97 -19.22 -1.66
CA SER A 306 -0.67 -18.60 -1.82
C SER A 306 -0.41 -18.18 -3.27
N VAL A 307 0.53 -17.26 -3.45
CA VAL A 307 0.87 -16.73 -4.77
C VAL A 307 1.41 -17.82 -5.70
N SER A 308 2.19 -18.77 -5.20
CA SER A 308 2.75 -19.86 -6.03
C SER A 308 1.66 -20.82 -6.52
N ILE A 309 0.70 -21.17 -5.67
CA ILE A 309 -0.46 -22.00 -6.03
C ILE A 309 -1.33 -21.30 -7.08
N ASP A 310 -1.64 -20.03 -6.87
CA ASP A 310 -2.48 -19.27 -7.80
C ASP A 310 -1.76 -19.01 -9.13
N THR A 311 -0.44 -18.75 -9.10
CA THR A 311 0.40 -18.64 -10.30
C THR A 311 0.45 -19.95 -11.08
N GLU A 312 0.58 -21.11 -10.41
CA GLU A 312 0.55 -22.41 -11.06
C GLU A 312 -0.78 -22.63 -11.80
N LYS A 313 -1.91 -22.31 -11.18
CA LYS A 313 -3.24 -22.38 -11.81
C LYS A 313 -3.34 -21.45 -13.03
N ALA A 314 -2.90 -20.20 -12.89
CA ALA A 314 -2.91 -19.21 -13.96
C ALA A 314 -2.04 -19.65 -15.15
N LEU A 315 -0.83 -20.15 -14.91
CA LEU A 315 0.06 -20.67 -15.96
C LEU A 315 -0.54 -21.87 -16.71
N LYS A 316 -1.20 -22.78 -16.01
CA LYS A 316 -1.93 -23.89 -16.65
C LYS A 316 -3.03 -23.40 -17.56
N ALA A 317 -3.81 -22.41 -17.13
CA ALA A 317 -4.86 -21.80 -17.93
C ALA A 317 -4.31 -21.04 -19.17
N LEU A 318 -3.21 -20.31 -19.00
CA LEU A 318 -2.54 -19.61 -20.10
C LEU A 318 -1.93 -20.58 -21.11
N ASN A 319 -1.27 -21.67 -20.67
CA ASN A 319 -0.71 -22.70 -21.54
C ASN A 319 -1.79 -23.41 -22.39
N GLN A 320 -2.99 -23.63 -21.84
CA GLN A 320 -4.12 -24.19 -22.59
C GLN A 320 -4.59 -23.26 -23.73
N GLN A 321 -4.33 -21.95 -23.65
CA GLN A 321 -4.67 -20.98 -24.69
C GLN A 321 -3.57 -20.83 -25.75
N ASN A 322 -2.48 -21.60 -25.67
CA ASN A 322 -1.34 -21.60 -26.59
C ASN A 322 -0.75 -20.18 -26.78
N ILE A 323 -0.31 -19.56 -25.69
CA ILE A 323 0.30 -18.23 -25.73
C ILE A 323 1.68 -18.26 -26.39
N ASP A 324 2.01 -17.25 -27.20
CA ASP A 324 3.32 -17.09 -27.85
C ASP A 324 4.38 -16.47 -26.94
N GLY A 325 3.97 -15.77 -25.87
CA GLY A 325 4.84 -15.14 -24.89
C GLY A 325 4.11 -14.82 -23.61
N LEU A 326 4.88 -14.53 -22.54
CA LEU A 326 4.37 -14.23 -21.21
C LEU A 326 4.93 -12.90 -20.70
N VAL A 327 4.08 -12.06 -20.16
CA VAL A 327 4.45 -10.90 -19.34
C VAL A 327 4.07 -11.19 -17.91
N VAL A 328 5.05 -11.13 -17.00
CA VAL A 328 4.83 -11.18 -15.54
C VAL A 328 4.93 -9.75 -15.02
N ASP A 329 3.84 -9.22 -14.51
CA ASP A 329 3.76 -7.85 -14.01
C ASP A 329 3.91 -7.83 -12.49
N LEU A 330 5.05 -7.29 -12.03
CA LEU A 330 5.41 -7.09 -10.63
C LEU A 330 5.46 -5.60 -10.25
N ARG A 331 4.90 -4.73 -11.07
CA ARG A 331 4.87 -3.30 -10.76
C ARG A 331 4.02 -3.08 -9.51
N ASP A 332 4.54 -2.25 -8.60
CA ASP A 332 3.91 -1.92 -7.30
C ASP A 332 3.73 -3.12 -6.35
N ASP A 333 4.40 -4.25 -6.62
CA ASP A 333 4.40 -5.42 -5.75
C ASP A 333 5.45 -5.24 -4.61
N PRO A 334 5.02 -5.06 -3.34
CA PRO A 334 5.91 -4.79 -2.21
C PRO A 334 6.73 -6.01 -1.76
N GLY A 335 6.52 -7.18 -2.38
CA GLY A 335 7.13 -8.44 -2.00
C GLY A 335 6.22 -9.29 -1.10
N GLY A 336 6.83 -10.04 -0.18
CA GLY A 336 6.12 -10.95 0.72
C GLY A 336 6.96 -12.17 1.12
N SER A 337 6.38 -13.36 1.01
CA SER A 337 6.98 -14.60 1.47
C SER A 337 8.18 -15.05 0.65
N LEU A 338 9.30 -15.30 1.35
CA LEU A 338 10.52 -15.88 0.75
C LEU A 338 10.28 -17.30 0.21
N ASP A 339 9.55 -18.14 0.96
CA ASP A 339 9.24 -19.51 0.52
C ASP A 339 8.43 -19.49 -0.77
N GLU A 340 7.50 -18.56 -0.88
CA GLU A 340 6.62 -18.47 -2.04
C GLU A 340 7.37 -17.95 -3.29
N VAL A 341 8.28 -16.97 -3.13
CA VAL A 341 9.07 -16.51 -4.28
C VAL A 341 10.00 -17.61 -4.79
N ALA A 342 10.59 -18.42 -3.91
CA ALA A 342 11.42 -19.56 -4.32
C ALA A 342 10.63 -20.57 -5.15
N LYS A 343 9.44 -20.98 -4.68
CA LYS A 343 8.53 -21.87 -5.43
C LYS A 343 8.10 -21.25 -6.77
N MET A 344 7.78 -19.94 -6.76
CA MET A 344 7.35 -19.27 -7.97
C MET A 344 8.47 -19.18 -9.01
N ILE A 345 9.74 -18.95 -8.63
CA ILE A 345 10.87 -19.00 -9.56
C ILE A 345 11.00 -20.41 -10.16
N GLY A 346 10.79 -21.47 -9.38
CA GLY A 346 10.80 -22.86 -9.83
C GLY A 346 9.79 -23.18 -10.94
N LEU A 347 8.73 -22.39 -11.10
CA LEU A 347 7.79 -22.54 -12.22
C LEU A 347 8.40 -22.09 -13.57
N PHE A 348 9.51 -21.34 -13.55
CA PHE A 348 10.17 -20.75 -14.72
C PHE A 348 11.63 -21.22 -14.91
N VAL A 349 12.32 -21.61 -13.83
CA VAL A 349 13.71 -22.05 -13.82
C VAL A 349 13.75 -23.51 -13.39
N LYS A 350 14.46 -24.34 -14.16
CA LYS A 350 14.42 -25.81 -13.98
C LYS A 350 15.09 -26.29 -12.69
N SER A 351 16.22 -25.69 -12.32
CA SER A 351 17.02 -26.11 -11.14
C SER A 351 18.14 -25.12 -10.86
N GLY A 352 18.68 -25.17 -9.66
CA GLY A 352 19.83 -24.41 -9.21
C GLY A 352 19.47 -23.38 -8.12
N PRO A 353 20.45 -22.56 -7.69
CA PRO A 353 20.26 -21.58 -6.66
C PRO A 353 19.29 -20.47 -7.11
N LEU A 354 18.41 -20.03 -6.22
CA LEU A 354 17.39 -19.00 -6.52
C LEU A 354 17.74 -17.68 -5.86
N VAL A 355 18.20 -17.74 -4.61
CA VAL A 355 18.62 -16.59 -3.80
C VAL A 355 19.60 -17.06 -2.74
N GLN A 356 20.49 -16.19 -2.29
CA GLN A 356 21.37 -16.43 -1.16
C GLN A 356 20.96 -15.55 0.01
N ILE A 357 20.96 -16.09 1.22
CA ILE A 357 20.57 -15.40 2.46
C ILE A 357 21.74 -15.43 3.43
N ARG A 358 22.14 -14.27 3.94
CA ARG A 358 23.12 -14.16 5.03
C ARG A 358 22.40 -13.68 6.30
N ASP A 359 22.58 -14.44 7.38
CA ASP A 359 22.08 -14.07 8.70
C ASP A 359 23.02 -13.07 9.41
N ASN A 360 22.58 -12.57 10.58
CA ASN A 360 23.36 -11.64 11.40
C ASN A 360 24.62 -12.24 12.03
N ARG A 361 24.81 -13.55 11.97
CA ARG A 361 26.02 -14.29 12.40
C ARG A 361 27.00 -14.52 11.26
N GLY A 362 26.63 -14.13 10.03
CA GLY A 362 27.44 -14.32 8.84
C GLY A 362 27.26 -15.65 8.11
N ASN A 363 26.36 -16.53 8.57
CA ASN A 363 26.07 -17.78 7.89
C ASN A 363 25.33 -17.50 6.58
N ILE A 364 25.74 -18.17 5.50
CA ILE A 364 25.13 -18.06 4.18
C ILE A 364 24.35 -19.33 3.90
N GLN A 365 23.07 -19.18 3.59
CA GLN A 365 22.19 -20.23 3.11
C GLN A 365 21.84 -19.95 1.64
N VAL A 366 22.02 -20.93 0.78
CA VAL A 366 21.58 -20.90 -0.61
C VAL A 366 20.21 -21.57 -0.68
N TYR A 367 19.24 -20.83 -1.18
CA TYR A 367 17.89 -21.36 -1.42
C TYR A 367 17.81 -21.92 -2.83
N GLU A 368 17.31 -23.14 -2.94
CA GLU A 368 17.04 -23.84 -4.18
C GLU A 368 15.54 -24.18 -4.24
N ASP A 369 15.04 -24.51 -5.43
CA ASP A 369 13.68 -25.01 -5.59
C ASP A 369 13.55 -26.41 -4.96
N GLU A 370 12.67 -26.52 -3.94
CA GLU A 370 12.38 -27.78 -3.27
C GLU A 370 11.65 -28.78 -4.18
N ASP A 371 10.82 -28.28 -5.11
CA ASP A 371 9.99 -29.04 -6.05
C ASP A 371 10.72 -29.41 -7.35
N LYS A 372 12.03 -29.53 -7.32
CA LYS A 372 12.97 -29.75 -8.43
C LYS A 372 12.34 -30.25 -9.73
N GLY A 373 12.27 -29.37 -10.75
CA GLY A 373 11.87 -29.75 -12.11
C GLY A 373 10.43 -29.50 -12.50
N LYS A 374 9.66 -28.72 -11.74
CA LYS A 374 8.26 -28.38 -12.02
C LYS A 374 8.07 -27.24 -13.02
N GLN A 375 9.14 -26.87 -13.75
CA GLN A 375 9.09 -25.79 -14.73
C GLN A 375 7.85 -25.87 -15.64
N LEU A 376 6.88 -24.97 -15.43
CA LEU A 376 5.59 -24.98 -16.13
C LEU A 376 5.57 -24.14 -17.39
N TYR A 377 6.47 -23.15 -17.47
CA TYR A 377 6.55 -22.28 -18.63
C TYR A 377 7.97 -22.13 -19.12
N THR A 378 8.20 -22.50 -20.37
CA THR A 378 9.54 -22.48 -21.04
C THR A 378 9.62 -21.46 -22.18
N GLY A 379 8.49 -20.88 -22.58
CA GLY A 379 8.40 -19.92 -23.67
C GLY A 379 9.07 -18.59 -23.37
N PRO A 380 9.07 -17.65 -24.33
CA PRO A 380 9.58 -16.29 -24.15
C PRO A 380 8.86 -15.57 -23.03
N MET A 381 9.59 -14.85 -22.15
CA MET A 381 8.98 -14.10 -21.05
C MET A 381 9.67 -12.77 -20.81
N THR A 382 8.87 -11.84 -20.29
CA THR A 382 9.29 -10.52 -19.81
C THR A 382 8.71 -10.29 -18.41
N VAL A 383 9.52 -9.71 -17.53
CA VAL A 383 9.06 -9.28 -16.20
C VAL A 383 9.03 -7.76 -16.16
N LEU A 384 7.89 -7.19 -15.82
CA LEU A 384 7.73 -5.75 -15.62
C LEU A 384 8.00 -5.41 -14.16
N ILE A 385 8.86 -4.42 -13.93
CA ILE A 385 9.17 -3.88 -12.60
C ILE A 385 9.10 -2.35 -12.60
N ASN A 386 8.87 -1.77 -11.42
CA ASN A 386 8.99 -0.34 -11.19
C ASN A 386 9.58 -0.04 -9.79
N GLN A 387 9.61 1.23 -9.40
CA GLN A 387 10.12 1.62 -8.09
C GLN A 387 9.33 1.02 -6.91
N GLY A 388 8.06 0.61 -7.12
CA GLY A 388 7.24 -0.07 -6.12
C GLY A 388 7.54 -1.57 -5.98
N SER A 389 8.28 -2.16 -6.92
CA SER A 389 8.70 -3.57 -6.86
C SER A 389 9.79 -3.74 -5.79
N ALA A 390 9.51 -4.51 -4.73
CA ALA A 390 10.40 -4.59 -3.57
C ALA A 390 10.59 -6.04 -3.07
N SER A 391 11.72 -6.30 -2.36
CA SER A 391 11.93 -7.53 -1.60
C SER A 391 11.75 -8.82 -2.42
N ALA A 392 10.72 -9.65 -2.19
CA ALA A 392 10.46 -10.89 -2.94
C ALA A 392 10.31 -10.64 -4.45
N SER A 393 9.70 -9.52 -4.87
CA SER A 393 9.61 -9.12 -6.29
C SER A 393 11.00 -8.90 -6.88
N GLU A 394 11.92 -8.31 -6.09
CA GLU A 394 13.31 -8.11 -6.50
C GLU A 394 14.09 -9.44 -6.57
N ILE A 395 13.80 -10.38 -5.66
CA ILE A 395 14.38 -11.73 -5.69
C ILE A 395 13.94 -12.44 -6.97
N PHE A 396 12.65 -12.40 -7.30
CA PHE A 396 12.12 -13.00 -8.53
C PHE A 396 12.77 -12.39 -9.78
N ALA A 397 12.69 -11.05 -9.92
CA ALA A 397 13.24 -10.35 -11.07
C ALA A 397 14.76 -10.58 -11.22
N ALA A 398 15.52 -10.54 -10.10
CA ALA A 398 16.95 -10.79 -10.09
C ALA A 398 17.29 -12.22 -10.53
N ALA A 399 16.57 -13.23 -10.04
CA ALA A 399 16.79 -14.62 -10.45
C ALA A 399 16.50 -14.83 -11.94
N ILE A 400 15.37 -14.31 -12.46
CA ILE A 400 15.04 -14.38 -13.89
C ILE A 400 16.12 -13.69 -14.74
N GLN A 401 16.64 -12.54 -14.31
CA GLN A 401 17.71 -11.81 -14.98
C GLN A 401 19.04 -12.57 -14.94
N ASP A 402 19.46 -13.04 -13.77
CA ASP A 402 20.74 -13.73 -13.58
C ASP A 402 20.82 -15.03 -14.38
N TYR A 403 19.70 -15.77 -14.48
CA TYR A 403 19.60 -16.94 -15.34
C TYR A 403 19.51 -16.59 -16.84
N GLY A 404 19.27 -15.33 -17.21
CA GLY A 404 18.94 -14.98 -18.59
C GLY A 404 17.67 -15.68 -19.07
N ARG A 405 16.73 -15.99 -18.13
CA ARG A 405 15.50 -16.73 -18.42
C ARG A 405 14.45 -15.85 -19.10
N GLY A 406 14.43 -14.57 -18.80
CA GLY A 406 13.51 -13.57 -19.35
C GLY A 406 14.09 -12.18 -19.25
N LEU A 407 13.50 -11.22 -19.96
CA LEU A 407 13.90 -9.83 -19.94
C LEU A 407 13.23 -9.08 -18.78
N ILE A 408 14.00 -8.27 -18.07
CA ILE A 408 13.48 -7.34 -17.08
C ILE A 408 13.27 -5.98 -17.72
N VAL A 409 12.04 -5.47 -17.68
CA VAL A 409 11.63 -4.24 -18.37
C VAL A 409 10.96 -3.29 -17.38
N GLY A 410 11.22 -1.99 -17.50
CA GLY A 410 10.59 -0.96 -16.66
C GLY A 410 11.57 0.03 -16.07
N SER A 411 11.43 0.36 -14.78
CA SER A 411 12.35 1.20 -14.03
C SER A 411 13.00 0.43 -12.89
N THR A 412 14.12 0.95 -12.36
CA THR A 412 14.84 0.33 -11.24
C THR A 412 13.92 0.15 -10.04
N SER A 413 13.97 -1.02 -9.42
CA SER A 413 13.16 -1.40 -8.28
C SER A 413 13.56 -0.67 -6.97
N THR A 414 12.84 -0.92 -5.88
CA THR A 414 13.01 -0.25 -4.57
C THR A 414 14.42 -0.36 -3.98
N GLY A 415 15.05 -1.51 -4.07
CA GLY A 415 16.37 -1.77 -3.46
C GLY A 415 16.30 -2.30 -2.03
N LYS A 416 15.21 -2.98 -1.63
CA LYS A 416 15.10 -3.60 -0.30
C LYS A 416 15.75 -4.97 -0.29
N GLY A 417 16.98 -5.05 0.21
CA GLY A 417 17.77 -6.28 0.30
C GLY A 417 17.79 -6.93 1.69
N SER A 418 16.91 -6.49 2.59
CA SER A 418 16.81 -7.01 3.96
C SER A 418 15.58 -7.91 4.12
N ALA A 419 15.69 -8.91 5.01
CA ALA A 419 14.57 -9.78 5.38
C ALA A 419 14.36 -9.73 6.90
N GLN A 420 13.09 -9.59 7.29
CA GLN A 420 12.66 -9.52 8.67
C GLN A 420 12.16 -10.88 9.13
N ILE A 421 12.35 -11.17 10.41
CA ILE A 421 11.60 -12.19 11.12
C ILE A 421 10.42 -11.55 11.83
N GLN A 422 9.34 -12.30 11.94
CA GLN A 422 8.16 -11.88 12.70
C GLN A 422 8.14 -12.54 14.08
N LEU A 423 7.90 -11.73 15.09
CA LEU A 423 7.73 -12.14 16.48
C LEU A 423 6.27 -11.93 16.87
N ASP A 424 5.48 -13.02 16.85
CA ASP A 424 4.01 -12.96 17.09
C ASP A 424 3.61 -13.15 18.56
N ASN A 425 4.53 -13.57 19.42
CA ASN A 425 4.22 -13.95 20.81
C ASN A 425 4.71 -12.92 21.84
N LEU A 426 4.63 -11.65 21.49
CA LEU A 426 4.85 -10.61 22.48
C LEU A 426 3.63 -10.50 23.40
N ALA A 427 3.83 -10.11 24.66
CA ALA A 427 2.75 -9.92 25.63
C ALA A 427 1.65 -8.96 25.11
N LEU A 428 2.05 -7.99 24.29
CA LEU A 428 1.18 -7.03 23.61
C LEU A 428 1.68 -6.85 22.16
N GLY A 429 0.88 -7.23 21.17
CA GLY A 429 1.18 -7.03 19.75
C GLY A 429 2.22 -7.98 19.15
N SER A 430 2.90 -7.52 18.10
CA SER A 430 3.93 -8.26 17.37
C SER A 430 5.09 -7.33 16.97
N ALA A 431 6.20 -7.90 16.52
CA ALA A 431 7.29 -7.10 15.98
C ALA A 431 7.90 -7.77 14.74
N THR A 432 8.41 -6.97 13.83
CA THR A 432 9.31 -7.42 12.77
C THR A 432 10.73 -6.93 13.07
N LEU A 433 11.71 -7.81 12.96
CA LEU A 433 13.12 -7.48 13.19
C LEU A 433 13.95 -7.87 11.98
N THR A 434 14.75 -6.95 11.48
CA THR A 434 15.72 -7.24 10.43
C THR A 434 16.83 -8.12 10.98
N GLN A 435 16.94 -9.35 10.48
CA GLN A 435 17.95 -10.31 10.89
C GLN A 435 18.74 -10.90 9.74
N ARG A 436 18.32 -10.70 8.52
CA ARG A 436 18.91 -11.32 7.33
C ARG A 436 19.03 -10.30 6.21
N LYS A 437 20.03 -10.53 5.34
CA LYS A 437 20.11 -9.88 4.03
C LYS A 437 20.05 -10.93 2.96
N PHE A 438 19.40 -10.61 1.85
CA PHE A 438 19.42 -11.49 0.69
C PHE A 438 20.30 -10.92 -0.43
N TYR A 439 20.82 -11.84 -1.23
CA TYR A 439 21.76 -11.59 -2.30
C TYR A 439 21.33 -12.33 -3.53
N ARG A 440 21.60 -11.76 -4.67
CA ARG A 440 21.48 -12.43 -5.96
C ARG A 440 22.38 -13.68 -5.99
N ILE A 441 22.09 -14.62 -6.85
CA ILE A 441 22.94 -15.78 -7.06
C ILE A 441 24.34 -15.38 -7.55
N THR A 442 24.47 -14.22 -8.21
CA THR A 442 25.74 -13.61 -8.61
C THR A 442 26.51 -12.95 -7.46
N GLY A 443 25.97 -12.94 -6.25
CA GLY A 443 26.61 -12.47 -5.02
C GLY A 443 26.36 -10.99 -4.67
N GLY A 444 25.80 -10.19 -5.55
CA GLY A 444 25.46 -8.80 -5.25
C GLY A 444 24.16 -8.69 -4.45
N SER A 445 24.07 -7.77 -3.48
CA SER A 445 22.79 -7.44 -2.82
C SER A 445 21.95 -6.52 -3.70
N THR A 446 20.62 -6.61 -3.58
CA THR A 446 19.70 -5.58 -4.13
C THR A 446 19.64 -4.33 -3.25
N GLN A 447 20.14 -4.40 -2.01
CA GLN A 447 20.10 -3.31 -1.03
C GLN A 447 20.56 -1.98 -1.63
N ASN A 448 19.78 -0.92 -1.51
CA ASN A 448 20.00 0.43 -2.05
C ASN A 448 20.12 0.56 -3.58
N LYS A 449 20.37 -0.54 -4.31
CA LYS A 449 20.59 -0.53 -5.76
C LYS A 449 19.38 -0.99 -6.55
N GLY A 450 18.57 -1.88 -5.97
CA GLY A 450 17.47 -2.51 -6.67
C GLY A 450 17.93 -3.47 -7.78
N VAL A 451 16.96 -3.91 -8.57
CA VAL A 451 17.17 -4.60 -9.83
C VAL A 451 17.08 -3.57 -10.94
N VAL A 452 18.18 -3.39 -11.68
CA VAL A 452 18.22 -2.51 -12.83
C VAL A 452 17.64 -3.26 -14.03
N PRO A 453 16.62 -2.73 -14.71
CA PRO A 453 16.00 -3.42 -15.83
C PRO A 453 16.94 -3.56 -17.04
N ASP A 454 16.79 -4.63 -17.80
CA ASP A 454 17.51 -4.85 -19.05
C ASP A 454 17.05 -3.85 -20.15
N VAL A 455 15.76 -3.50 -20.12
CA VAL A 455 15.18 -2.47 -20.99
C VAL A 455 14.46 -1.43 -20.13
N ARG A 456 14.99 -0.22 -20.14
CA ARG A 456 14.47 0.88 -19.34
C ARG A 456 13.27 1.53 -20.01
N LEU A 457 12.20 1.76 -19.25
CA LEU A 457 11.07 2.60 -19.62
C LEU A 457 11.09 3.88 -18.78
N VAL A 458 10.70 5.00 -19.40
CA VAL A 458 10.55 6.28 -18.69
C VAL A 458 9.41 6.17 -17.68
N ASN A 459 9.64 6.70 -16.48
CA ASN A 459 8.68 6.71 -15.39
C ASN A 459 8.44 8.15 -14.91
N ILE A 460 7.18 8.48 -14.59
CA ILE A 460 6.78 9.81 -14.07
C ILE A 460 7.45 10.16 -12.74
N TYR A 461 7.91 9.14 -11.99
CA TYR A 461 8.64 9.32 -10.71
C TYR A 461 10.15 9.43 -10.90
N GLU A 462 10.63 9.47 -12.15
CA GLU A 462 12.06 9.60 -12.44
C GLU A 462 12.56 10.97 -11.95
N GLY A 463 13.60 10.96 -11.12
CA GLY A 463 14.12 12.18 -10.47
C GLY A 463 13.56 12.44 -9.06
N MET A 464 12.56 11.71 -8.59
CA MET A 464 12.14 11.74 -7.19
C MET A 464 13.07 10.86 -6.34
N GLU A 465 13.32 11.30 -5.10
CA GLU A 465 13.97 10.45 -4.11
C GLU A 465 12.99 9.32 -3.72
N PHE A 466 13.29 8.11 -4.15
CA PHE A 466 12.45 6.93 -3.90
C PHE A 466 13.32 5.71 -3.59
N GLY A 467 12.70 4.76 -2.86
CA GLY A 467 13.29 3.47 -2.54
C GLY A 467 14.18 3.52 -1.30
N GLU A 468 14.83 2.39 -1.06
CA GLU A 468 15.61 2.11 0.16
C GLU A 468 16.68 3.16 0.44
N ARG A 469 17.40 3.59 -0.57
CA ARG A 469 18.50 4.59 -0.46
C ARG A 469 18.06 5.95 0.07
N SER A 470 16.76 6.28 -0.01
CA SER A 470 16.19 7.54 0.48
C SER A 470 15.64 7.44 1.91
N MET A 471 15.60 6.24 2.48
CA MET A 471 15.14 6.02 3.86
C MET A 471 16.17 6.49 4.88
N LYS A 472 15.74 6.68 6.12
CA LYS A 472 16.67 6.93 7.23
C LYS A 472 17.32 5.62 7.66
N ASN A 473 18.64 5.63 7.86
CA ASN A 473 19.44 4.49 8.32
C ASN A 473 19.27 3.20 7.47
N PRO A 474 19.33 3.27 6.12
CA PRO A 474 19.27 2.08 5.31
C PRO A 474 20.52 1.21 5.56
N LEU A 475 20.37 -0.10 5.51
CA LEU A 475 21.53 -1.00 5.57
C LEU A 475 22.45 -0.73 4.37
N ALA A 476 23.76 -0.83 4.59
CA ALA A 476 24.75 -0.63 3.52
C ALA A 476 24.65 -1.75 2.46
N TRP A 477 24.90 -1.40 1.20
CA TRP A 477 25.09 -2.35 0.12
C TRP A 477 26.39 -3.14 0.33
N ASP A 478 26.37 -4.44 0.06
CA ASP A 478 27.54 -5.31 0.10
C ASP A 478 27.40 -6.50 -0.84
N THR A 479 28.39 -7.39 -0.86
CA THR A 479 28.46 -8.58 -1.69
C THR A 479 28.90 -9.79 -0.89
N ILE A 480 28.53 -10.97 -1.38
CA ILE A 480 29.04 -12.27 -0.95
C ILE A 480 29.56 -13.04 -2.17
N ARG A 481 30.12 -14.22 -1.96
CA ARG A 481 30.55 -15.09 -3.06
C ARG A 481 29.34 -15.53 -3.90
N ALA A 482 29.49 -15.51 -5.22
CA ALA A 482 28.47 -16.04 -6.12
C ALA A 482 28.25 -17.54 -5.90
N ALA A 483 26.99 -17.96 -5.94
CA ALA A 483 26.65 -19.39 -5.98
C ALA A 483 26.91 -19.94 -7.38
N PRO A 484 27.33 -21.22 -7.52
CA PRO A 484 27.52 -21.84 -8.83
C PRO A 484 26.15 -22.06 -9.51
N TYR A 485 25.98 -21.56 -10.72
CA TYR A 485 24.79 -21.76 -11.54
C TYR A 485 25.11 -21.77 -13.02
N GLN A 486 24.16 -22.23 -13.85
CA GLN A 486 24.30 -22.25 -15.30
C GLN A 486 23.17 -21.36 -15.90
N PRO A 487 23.51 -20.30 -16.68
CA PRO A 487 22.54 -19.48 -17.37
C PRO A 487 21.66 -20.28 -18.33
N ALA A 488 20.40 -19.88 -18.47
CA ALA A 488 19.47 -20.45 -19.44
C ALA A 488 19.76 -19.98 -20.88
N GLY A 489 20.38 -18.80 -21.03
CA GLY A 489 20.87 -18.31 -22.32
C GLY A 489 19.78 -17.98 -23.36
N ASN A 490 18.60 -17.55 -22.93
CA ASN A 490 17.44 -17.37 -23.80
C ASN A 490 17.54 -16.13 -24.72
N TYR A 491 18.49 -15.21 -24.50
CA TYR A 491 18.72 -14.04 -25.34
C TYR A 491 20.19 -13.62 -25.35
N SER A 492 20.61 -13.01 -26.47
CA SER A 492 21.98 -12.55 -26.64
C SER A 492 22.16 -11.09 -26.20
N ARG A 493 23.43 -10.69 -26.02
CA ARG A 493 23.79 -9.29 -25.71
C ARG A 493 23.37 -8.33 -26.85
N GLU A 494 23.47 -8.78 -28.10
CA GLU A 494 23.05 -8.02 -29.29
C GLU A 494 21.53 -7.78 -29.27
N THR A 495 20.74 -8.77 -28.85
CA THR A 495 19.29 -8.63 -28.66
C THR A 495 18.99 -7.54 -27.64
N LEU A 496 19.66 -7.52 -26.48
CA LEU A 496 19.50 -6.48 -25.47
C LEU A 496 19.86 -5.10 -25.98
N GLN A 497 20.97 -4.97 -26.70
CA GLN A 497 21.41 -3.69 -27.29
C GLN A 497 20.38 -3.16 -28.29
N SER A 498 19.84 -4.01 -29.13
CA SER A 498 18.82 -3.66 -30.11
C SER A 498 17.52 -3.21 -29.44
N LEU A 499 17.06 -3.91 -28.39
CA LEU A 499 15.86 -3.55 -27.65
C LEU A 499 16.02 -2.23 -26.89
N ASN A 500 17.20 -1.98 -26.30
CA ASN A 500 17.49 -0.70 -25.63
C ASN A 500 17.51 0.46 -26.64
N ALA A 501 18.12 0.27 -27.82
CA ALA A 501 18.12 1.27 -28.87
C ALA A 501 16.70 1.62 -29.34
N LEU A 502 15.83 0.61 -29.52
CA LEU A 502 14.43 0.81 -29.86
C LEU A 502 13.64 1.51 -28.75
N SER A 503 13.93 1.18 -27.49
CA SER A 503 13.28 1.83 -26.34
C SER A 503 13.62 3.31 -26.21
N GLN A 504 14.86 3.69 -26.54
CA GLN A 504 15.33 5.08 -26.51
C GLN A 504 14.75 5.94 -27.64
N GLN A 505 14.22 5.34 -28.69
CA GLN A 505 13.60 6.04 -29.84
C GLN A 505 12.11 6.37 -29.61
N ARG A 506 11.52 5.93 -28.53
CA ARG A 506 10.10 6.19 -28.16
C ARG A 506 9.96 7.44 -27.32
#